data_74eb11a2ff6675d0abf18ee6e30077d3
#
_entry.id   74eb11a2ff6675d0abf18ee6e30077d3
#
_cell.length_a   1.000
_cell.length_b   1.000
_cell.length_c   1.000
_cell.angle_alpha   90.00
_cell.angle_beta   90.00
_cell.angle_gamma   90.00
#
_symmetry.space_group_name_H-M   'P 1'
#
loop_
_entity.id
_entity.type
_entity.pdbx_description
1 polymer ?
#
loop_
_entity_poly.entity_id
_entity_poly.type
_entity_poly.pdbx_seq_one_letter_code
_entity_poly.pdbx_strand_id
1 'polypeptide(L)'
;MTGEDERIEMEIRKRNGKSVPFQQEKIFNAMKKAFDGQGKEIGSREMDEILATVLNNLSVTVPLTVERVQDEVERTLMERGHYEVAKAYILYREKRSALRRVRHTIAQTVGDDTLDEVLRRIQMDFTEEVYSLAALQMKFESFCRPGMTEDERAEALTKAAVELTTAEAPKWEFIAARLLNHSFRCRNAQEWEGRGVCDLYGRLRYLTDKGLYGDYILAHYTHEEIAMAEDFLCPERDELFTYSGLDLLLKRYVIQSRSRVPLETPQEMFLGIALHLAMNEGSDRMGWVKRFYDMLSRMEVTMATPTMSNARKPYHQLSSCFVDTVPDSLDGIYRSLDNFAKVSKFGGGMGMYFGKVRAAGSTI
;
A
#
# COMPACT_ATOMS: atom_id res chain seq x y z
N MET A 1 50.93 3.93 29.71
CA MET A 1 49.61 4.43 30.12
C MET A 1 49.02 5.08 28.90
N THR A 2 48.27 4.29 28.17
CA THR A 2 47.59 4.71 26.92
C THR A 2 46.27 5.33 27.28
N GLY A 3 46.12 6.64 27.00
CA GLY A 3 44.85 7.34 27.16
C GLY A 3 43.90 6.86 26.06
N GLU A 4 42.88 6.13 26.43
CA GLU A 4 41.70 5.90 25.61
C GLU A 4 40.93 7.22 25.53
N ASP A 5 40.92 7.79 24.35
CA ASP A 5 40.02 8.92 24.00
C ASP A 5 38.56 8.43 24.14
N GLU A 6 37.93 8.68 25.27
CA GLU A 6 36.48 8.61 25.40
C GLU A 6 35.86 9.66 24.48
N ARG A 7 35.57 9.26 23.22
CA ARG A 7 34.67 10.01 22.35
C ARG A 7 33.29 9.92 22.97
N ILE A 8 32.90 10.95 23.71
CA ILE A 8 31.50 11.14 24.13
C ILE A 8 30.67 11.15 22.85
N GLU A 9 29.96 10.06 22.55
CA GLU A 9 29.00 10.00 21.46
C GLU A 9 27.90 11.02 21.75
N MET A 10 27.93 12.15 21.05
CA MET A 10 26.89 13.17 21.17
C MET A 10 25.56 12.58 20.69
N GLU A 11 24.53 12.66 21.51
CA GLU A 11 23.17 12.30 21.15
C GLU A 11 22.36 13.53 20.74
N ILE A 12 21.48 13.36 19.76
CA ILE A 12 20.52 14.36 19.34
C ILE A 12 19.10 13.89 19.65
N ARG A 13 18.34 14.72 20.33
CA ARG A 13 16.93 14.46 20.60
C ARG A 13 16.11 14.84 19.38
N LYS A 14 15.48 13.83 18.78
CA LYS A 14 14.51 14.02 17.69
C LYS A 14 13.22 14.67 18.20
N ARG A 15 12.42 15.23 17.26
CA ARG A 15 11.12 15.86 17.55
C ARG A 15 10.09 14.94 18.21
N ASN A 16 10.20 13.64 17.98
CA ASN A 16 9.38 12.61 18.63
C ASN A 16 9.89 12.21 20.04
N GLY A 17 10.83 12.97 20.60
CA GLY A 17 11.39 12.73 21.92
C GLY A 17 12.48 11.65 22.00
N LYS A 18 12.70 10.84 20.95
CA LYS A 18 13.73 9.80 20.94
C LYS A 18 15.12 10.40 20.78
N SER A 19 16.08 9.99 21.62
CA SER A 19 17.51 10.27 21.43
C SER A 19 18.12 9.27 20.45
N VAL A 20 18.99 9.77 19.60
CA VAL A 20 19.75 8.97 18.62
C VAL A 20 21.16 9.52 18.48
N PRO A 21 22.15 8.73 18.05
CA PRO A 21 23.49 9.22 17.77
C PRO A 21 23.49 10.39 16.81
N PHE A 22 24.27 11.42 17.13
CA PHE A 22 24.42 12.59 16.30
C PHE A 22 25.27 12.31 15.07
N GLN A 23 24.79 12.66 13.89
CA GLN A 23 25.45 12.39 12.61
C GLN A 23 25.79 13.71 11.89
N GLN A 24 27.07 14.08 11.91
CA GLN A 24 27.58 15.30 11.29
C GLN A 24 27.33 15.36 9.78
N GLU A 25 27.40 14.21 9.09
CA GLU A 25 27.15 14.09 7.65
C GLU A 25 25.76 14.57 7.23
N LYS A 26 24.77 14.48 8.11
CA LYS A 26 23.43 15.00 7.83
C LYS A 26 23.40 16.52 7.74
N ILE A 27 24.21 17.21 8.56
CA ILE A 27 24.34 18.66 8.54
C ILE A 27 25.07 19.06 7.26
N PHE A 28 26.23 18.42 7.00
CA PHE A 28 27.01 18.64 5.78
C PHE A 28 26.15 18.51 4.52
N ASN A 29 25.42 17.40 4.39
CA ASN A 29 24.55 17.14 3.24
C ASN A 29 23.40 18.15 3.13
N ALA A 30 22.86 18.64 4.24
CA ALA A 30 21.81 19.66 4.24
C ALA A 30 22.33 21.02 3.78
N MET A 31 23.52 21.43 4.23
CA MET A 31 24.19 22.66 3.78
C MET A 31 24.55 22.54 2.30
N LYS A 32 25.17 21.44 1.86
CA LYS A 32 25.53 21.21 0.47
C LYS A 32 24.33 21.35 -0.47
N LYS A 33 23.20 20.72 -0.13
CA LYS A 33 21.95 20.87 -0.90
C LYS A 33 21.46 22.32 -0.98
N ALA A 34 21.69 23.14 0.05
CA ALA A 34 21.31 24.54 0.03
C ALA A 34 22.19 25.36 -0.93
N PHE A 35 23.50 25.07 -0.99
CA PHE A 35 24.43 25.66 -1.94
C PHE A 35 24.09 25.24 -3.38
N ASP A 36 23.95 23.93 -3.62
CA ASP A 36 23.61 23.37 -4.93
C ASP A 36 22.28 23.96 -5.46
N GLY A 37 21.30 24.10 -4.60
CA GLY A 37 19.98 24.67 -4.93
C GLY A 37 20.01 26.15 -5.32
N GLN A 38 21.11 26.88 -5.00
CA GLN A 38 21.34 28.25 -5.41
C GLN A 38 22.34 28.36 -6.58
N GLY A 39 22.78 27.22 -7.14
CA GLY A 39 23.80 27.20 -8.19
C GLY A 39 25.15 27.77 -7.75
N LYS A 40 25.43 27.77 -6.44
CA LYS A 40 26.69 28.25 -5.87
C LYS A 40 27.60 27.08 -5.56
N GLU A 41 28.73 27.01 -6.24
CA GLU A 41 29.79 26.08 -5.87
C GLU A 41 30.51 26.56 -4.61
N ILE A 42 30.73 25.65 -3.68
CA ILE A 42 31.52 25.87 -2.47
C ILE A 42 32.68 24.87 -2.45
N GLY A 43 33.88 25.35 -2.14
CA GLY A 43 35.05 24.50 -1.97
C GLY A 43 34.90 23.56 -0.75
N SER A 44 35.41 22.34 -0.87
CA SER A 44 35.36 21.35 0.24
C SER A 44 35.94 21.93 1.54
N ARG A 45 37.04 22.67 1.45
CA ARG A 45 37.68 23.28 2.62
C ARG A 45 36.78 24.31 3.33
N GLU A 46 36.12 25.18 2.57
CA GLU A 46 35.21 26.19 3.09
C GLU A 46 33.97 25.54 3.74
N MET A 47 33.44 24.48 3.12
CA MET A 47 32.33 23.71 3.67
C MET A 47 32.70 23.04 5.01
N ASP A 48 33.92 22.47 5.09
CA ASP A 48 34.44 21.86 6.32
C ASP A 48 34.64 22.91 7.43
N GLU A 49 35.11 24.13 7.08
CA GLU A 49 35.27 25.24 8.01
C GLU A 49 33.92 25.73 8.55
N ILE A 50 32.85 25.79 7.72
CA ILE A 50 31.50 26.12 8.14
C ILE A 50 30.98 25.03 9.08
N LEU A 51 31.12 23.75 8.71
CA LEU A 51 30.69 22.64 9.54
C LEU A 51 31.38 22.63 10.91
N ALA A 52 32.71 22.85 10.93
CA ALA A 52 33.46 22.92 12.18
C ALA A 52 32.97 24.06 13.07
N THR A 53 32.65 25.24 12.48
CA THR A 53 32.10 26.38 13.25
C THR A 53 30.73 26.03 13.86
N VAL A 54 29.84 25.41 13.08
CA VAL A 54 28.53 24.91 13.56
C VAL A 54 28.72 23.95 14.74
N LEU A 55 29.61 22.98 14.60
CA LEU A 55 29.85 21.97 15.63
C LEU A 55 30.43 22.55 16.90
N ASN A 56 31.36 23.50 16.79
CA ASN A 56 31.96 24.17 17.94
C ASN A 56 30.94 25.03 18.72
N ASN A 57 29.99 25.64 18.02
CA ASN A 57 28.94 26.47 18.64
C ASN A 57 27.82 25.64 19.28
N LEU A 58 27.69 24.35 18.90
CA LEU A 58 26.78 23.40 19.54
C LEU A 58 27.38 22.94 20.88
N SER A 59 27.41 23.79 21.90
CA SER A 59 28.01 23.46 23.20
C SER A 59 27.25 22.31 23.91
N VAL A 60 28.00 21.43 24.59
CA VAL A 60 27.63 20.17 25.21
C VAL A 60 26.71 20.29 26.44
N THR A 61 26.45 21.48 26.93
CA THR A 61 25.79 21.75 28.23
C THR A 61 24.26 21.71 28.22
N VAL A 62 23.62 21.57 27.05
CA VAL A 62 22.15 21.54 26.90
C VAL A 62 21.80 20.40 25.94
N PRO A 63 20.69 19.65 26.13
CA PRO A 63 20.30 18.61 25.21
C PRO A 63 20.27 19.11 23.77
N LEU A 64 21.03 18.44 22.89
CA LEU A 64 21.09 18.81 21.49
C LEU A 64 19.77 18.45 20.83
N THR A 65 19.09 19.41 20.21
CA THR A 65 17.84 19.21 19.46
C THR A 65 18.04 19.49 17.97
N VAL A 66 17.18 18.92 17.15
CA VAL A 66 17.22 19.18 15.70
C VAL A 66 17.05 20.66 15.39
N GLU A 67 16.16 21.36 16.12
CA GLU A 67 15.91 22.78 15.97
C GLU A 67 17.17 23.59 16.23
N ARG A 68 17.83 23.32 17.35
CA ARG A 68 19.06 24.03 17.73
C ARG A 68 20.18 23.87 16.71
N VAL A 69 20.35 22.66 16.20
CA VAL A 69 21.31 22.39 15.11
C VAL A 69 20.98 23.22 13.86
N GLN A 70 19.70 23.27 13.49
CA GLN A 70 19.25 24.04 12.33
C GLN A 70 19.44 25.56 12.53
N ASP A 71 19.10 26.07 13.71
CA ASP A 71 19.28 27.49 14.05
C ASP A 71 20.76 27.90 14.00
N GLU A 72 21.66 26.99 14.43
CA GLU A 72 23.10 27.27 14.40
C GLU A 72 23.66 27.22 12.96
N VAL A 73 23.15 26.30 12.11
CA VAL A 73 23.50 26.29 10.68
C VAL A 73 23.08 27.61 10.01
N GLU A 74 21.85 28.06 10.26
CA GLU A 74 21.33 29.34 9.72
C GLU A 74 22.19 30.52 10.16
N ARG A 75 22.53 30.62 11.45
CA ARG A 75 23.37 31.65 12.00
C ARG A 75 24.77 31.66 11.36
N THR A 76 25.42 30.51 11.33
CA THR A 76 26.77 30.36 10.79
C THR A 76 26.84 30.73 9.30
N LEU A 77 25.84 30.31 8.50
CA LEU A 77 25.77 30.71 7.08
C LEU A 77 25.62 32.23 6.91
N MET A 78 24.83 32.90 7.76
CA MET A 78 24.67 34.36 7.75
C MET A 78 25.96 35.07 8.17
N GLU A 79 26.60 34.65 9.26
CA GLU A 79 27.84 35.22 9.76
C GLU A 79 29.00 35.09 8.78
N ARG A 80 29.02 34.02 8.00
CA ARG A 80 29.99 33.81 6.93
C ARG A 80 29.65 34.52 5.61
N GLY A 81 28.57 35.31 5.55
CA GLY A 81 28.16 36.10 4.40
C GLY A 81 27.42 35.33 3.30
N HIS A 82 27.02 34.07 3.54
CA HIS A 82 26.25 33.25 2.59
C HIS A 82 24.74 33.51 2.69
N TYR A 83 24.33 34.77 2.64
CA TYR A 83 22.93 35.19 2.89
C TYR A 83 21.89 34.53 2.01
N GLU A 84 22.17 34.38 0.72
CA GLU A 84 21.23 33.73 -0.22
C GLU A 84 21.07 32.23 0.09
N VAL A 85 22.15 31.57 0.48
CA VAL A 85 22.13 30.15 0.86
C VAL A 85 21.40 29.98 2.19
N ALA A 86 21.67 30.85 3.18
CA ALA A 86 20.96 30.89 4.45
C ALA A 86 19.45 31.09 4.25
N LYS A 87 19.05 32.05 3.39
CA LYS A 87 17.65 32.28 3.03
C LYS A 87 17.01 31.04 2.39
N ALA A 88 17.71 30.40 1.44
CA ALA A 88 17.22 29.16 0.82
C ALA A 88 17.07 28.02 1.84
N TYR A 89 18.02 27.89 2.77
CA TYR A 89 17.96 26.87 3.84
C TYR A 89 16.77 27.12 4.77
N ILE A 90 16.51 28.36 5.19
CA ILE A 90 15.36 28.74 6.02
C ILE A 90 14.05 28.43 5.29
N LEU A 91 13.88 28.87 4.05
CA LEU A 91 12.68 28.60 3.25
C LEU A 91 12.42 27.10 3.05
N TYR A 92 13.49 26.34 2.80
CA TYR A 92 13.39 24.88 2.69
C TYR A 92 12.95 24.24 4.02
N ARG A 93 13.52 24.65 5.13
CA ARG A 93 13.16 24.22 6.49
C ARG A 93 11.69 24.53 6.81
N GLU A 94 11.25 25.75 6.51
CA GLU A 94 9.86 26.20 6.67
C GLU A 94 8.89 25.34 5.85
N LYS A 95 9.17 25.15 4.56
CA LYS A 95 8.38 24.31 3.68
C LYS A 95 8.25 22.89 4.23
N ARG A 96 9.37 22.28 4.64
CA ARG A 96 9.35 20.93 5.24
C ARG A 96 8.61 20.89 6.57
N SER A 97 8.68 21.94 7.36
CA SER A 97 7.94 22.03 8.62
C SER A 97 6.43 22.14 8.40
N ALA A 98 6.02 22.96 7.43
CA ALA A 98 4.61 23.08 7.02
C ALA A 98 4.05 21.74 6.53
N LEU A 99 4.79 21.04 5.66
CA LEU A 99 4.39 19.74 5.16
C LEU A 99 4.24 18.68 6.27
N ARG A 100 5.10 18.70 7.28
CA ARG A 100 4.97 17.82 8.46
C ARG A 100 3.75 18.17 9.29
N ARG A 101 3.46 19.46 9.50
CA ARG A 101 2.26 19.88 10.23
C ARG A 101 1.00 19.37 9.55
N VAL A 102 0.89 19.50 8.21
CA VAL A 102 -0.24 18.99 7.44
C VAL A 102 -0.42 17.48 7.67
N ARG A 103 0.64 16.67 7.48
CA ARG A 103 0.56 15.22 7.70
C ARG A 103 0.11 14.88 9.11
N HIS A 104 0.74 15.50 10.09
CA HIS A 104 0.42 15.26 11.50
C HIS A 104 -1.03 15.63 11.83
N THR A 105 -1.53 16.75 11.30
CA THR A 105 -2.93 17.15 11.45
C THR A 105 -3.87 16.12 10.85
N ILE A 106 -3.59 15.63 9.63
CA ILE A 106 -4.41 14.57 9.01
C ILE A 106 -4.40 13.31 9.88
N ALA A 107 -3.21 12.82 10.26
CA ALA A 107 -3.06 11.60 11.06
C ALA A 107 -3.77 11.71 12.43
N GLN A 108 -3.61 12.82 13.14
CA GLN A 108 -4.33 13.10 14.40
C GLN A 108 -5.84 13.19 14.20
N THR A 109 -6.31 13.83 13.13
CA THR A 109 -7.75 13.95 12.85
C THR A 109 -8.37 12.60 12.55
N VAL A 110 -7.65 11.70 11.86
CA VAL A 110 -8.09 10.31 11.66
C VAL A 110 -8.03 9.53 12.98
N GLY A 111 -7.00 9.72 13.79
CA GLY A 111 -6.71 8.97 15.01
C GLY A 111 -5.71 7.82 14.79
N ASP A 112 -4.95 7.86 13.70
CA ASP A 112 -3.99 6.82 13.30
C ASP A 112 -2.59 7.43 13.10
N ASP A 113 -1.71 7.21 14.07
CA ASP A 113 -0.33 7.70 14.02
C ASP A 113 0.51 7.05 12.92
N THR A 114 0.15 5.83 12.49
CA THR A 114 0.87 5.11 11.43
C THR A 114 0.63 5.70 10.04
N LEU A 115 -0.46 6.46 9.89
CA LEU A 115 -0.82 7.15 8.66
C LEU A 115 0.20 8.23 8.26
N ASP A 116 0.94 8.84 9.21
CA ASP A 116 1.98 9.86 8.87
C ASP A 116 3.04 9.30 7.93
N GLU A 117 3.43 8.04 8.11
CA GLU A 117 4.42 7.41 7.23
C GLU A 117 3.87 7.18 5.81
N VAL A 118 2.61 6.78 5.67
CA VAL A 118 1.94 6.64 4.37
C VAL A 118 1.86 7.99 3.66
N LEU A 119 1.42 9.03 4.37
CA LEU A 119 1.36 10.39 3.84
C LEU A 119 2.75 10.93 3.48
N ARG A 120 3.80 10.53 4.22
CA ARG A 120 5.18 10.87 3.89
C ARG A 120 5.63 10.24 2.57
N ARG A 121 5.32 8.95 2.34
CA ARG A 121 5.61 8.26 1.07
C ARG A 121 4.83 8.90 -0.08
N ILE A 122 3.55 9.19 0.10
CA ILE A 122 2.75 9.91 -0.89
C ILE A 122 3.42 11.23 -1.29
N GLN A 123 3.90 12.04 -0.33
CA GLN A 123 4.61 13.29 -0.64
C GLN A 123 5.93 13.10 -1.39
N MET A 124 6.60 11.96 -1.23
CA MET A 124 7.84 11.66 -1.93
C MET A 124 7.61 11.23 -3.37
N ASP A 125 6.52 10.50 -3.63
CA ASP A 125 6.22 9.91 -4.93
C ASP A 125 5.39 10.83 -5.82
N PHE A 126 4.58 11.72 -5.22
CA PHE A 126 3.73 12.68 -5.90
C PHE A 126 4.19 14.10 -5.58
N THR A 127 5.22 14.56 -6.30
CA THR A 127 5.91 15.84 -6.01
C THR A 127 5.31 17.05 -6.71
N GLU A 128 4.44 16.83 -7.72
CA GLU A 128 3.76 17.91 -8.44
C GLU A 128 2.80 18.65 -7.51
N GLU A 129 2.70 19.97 -7.66
CA GLU A 129 1.95 20.87 -6.78
C GLU A 129 0.45 20.51 -6.71
N VAL A 130 -0.10 19.98 -7.80
CA VAL A 130 -1.51 19.55 -7.87
C VAL A 130 -1.83 18.37 -6.91
N TYR A 131 -0.83 17.61 -6.45
CA TYR A 131 -0.98 16.52 -5.48
C TYR A 131 -0.64 16.95 -4.04
N SER A 132 -0.97 18.18 -3.70
CA SER A 132 -0.68 18.76 -2.40
C SER A 132 -1.51 18.13 -1.27
N LEU A 133 -0.84 17.68 -0.20
CA LEU A 133 -1.54 17.20 0.99
C LEU A 133 -2.34 18.30 1.71
N ALA A 134 -2.02 19.58 1.46
CA ALA A 134 -2.84 20.68 1.98
C ALA A 134 -4.22 20.72 1.30
N ALA A 135 -4.29 20.45 -0.01
CA ALA A 135 -5.56 20.29 -0.72
C ALA A 135 -6.36 19.10 -0.19
N LEU A 136 -5.66 17.97 0.07
CA LEU A 136 -6.27 16.79 0.68
C LEU A 136 -6.81 17.10 2.08
N GLN A 137 -6.05 17.80 2.92
CA GLN A 137 -6.49 18.19 4.26
C GLN A 137 -7.77 19.04 4.22
N MET A 138 -7.78 20.11 3.40
CA MET A 138 -8.96 20.97 3.27
C MET A 138 -10.21 20.20 2.81
N LYS A 139 -10.03 19.31 1.82
CA LYS A 139 -11.13 18.49 1.32
C LYS A 139 -11.60 17.49 2.38
N PHE A 140 -10.70 16.85 3.08
CA PHE A 140 -10.98 15.92 4.18
C PHE A 140 -11.76 16.60 5.32
N GLU A 141 -11.30 17.77 5.77
CA GLU A 141 -11.96 18.55 6.82
C GLU A 141 -13.41 18.88 6.46
N SER A 142 -13.72 19.08 5.17
CA SER A 142 -15.09 19.32 4.71
C SER A 142 -16.03 18.11 4.85
N PHE A 143 -15.49 16.91 4.98
CA PHE A 143 -16.25 15.68 5.21
C PHE A 143 -16.34 15.29 6.68
N CYS A 144 -15.46 15.82 7.54
CA CYS A 144 -15.44 15.48 8.95
C CYS A 144 -16.67 16.06 9.67
N ARG A 145 -17.28 15.24 10.52
CA ARG A 145 -18.41 15.62 11.37
C ARG A 145 -18.12 15.21 12.81
N PRO A 146 -18.64 15.93 13.81
CA PRO A 146 -18.54 15.53 15.20
C PRO A 146 -19.11 14.11 15.42
N GLY A 147 -18.40 13.29 16.20
CA GLY A 147 -18.85 11.94 16.55
C GLY A 147 -18.47 10.84 15.55
N MET A 148 -17.77 11.14 14.46
CA MET A 148 -17.24 10.11 13.56
C MET A 148 -16.23 9.21 14.28
N THR A 149 -16.32 7.90 14.02
CA THR A 149 -15.32 6.91 14.43
C THR A 149 -14.01 7.06 13.64
N GLU A 150 -12.94 6.39 14.07
CA GLU A 150 -11.68 6.35 13.32
C GLU A 150 -11.87 5.78 11.92
N ASP A 151 -12.61 4.69 11.79
CA ASP A 151 -12.92 4.07 10.49
C ASP A 151 -13.68 5.02 9.57
N GLU A 152 -14.70 5.72 10.07
CA GLU A 152 -15.45 6.71 9.28
C GLU A 152 -14.58 7.87 8.83
N ARG A 153 -13.62 8.32 9.67
CA ARG A 153 -12.66 9.35 9.28
C ARG A 153 -11.65 8.85 8.23
N ALA A 154 -11.17 7.61 8.36
CA ALA A 154 -10.31 7.00 7.35
C ALA A 154 -11.01 6.83 5.99
N GLU A 155 -12.28 6.46 5.99
CA GLU A 155 -13.11 6.43 4.77
C GLU A 155 -13.33 7.82 4.19
N ALA A 156 -13.59 8.82 5.03
CA ALA A 156 -13.73 10.22 4.60
C ALA A 156 -12.44 10.77 3.98
N LEU A 157 -11.26 10.43 4.53
CA LEU A 157 -9.97 10.79 3.97
C LEU A 157 -9.77 10.16 2.58
N THR A 158 -10.07 8.87 2.45
CA THR A 158 -10.00 8.17 1.16
C THR A 158 -10.94 8.82 0.14
N LYS A 159 -12.17 9.10 0.54
CA LYS A 159 -13.16 9.78 -0.31
C LYS A 159 -12.70 11.17 -0.73
N ALA A 160 -12.07 11.93 0.17
CA ALA A 160 -11.51 13.23 -0.16
C ALA A 160 -10.47 13.15 -1.28
N ALA A 161 -9.59 12.14 -1.24
CA ALA A 161 -8.62 11.90 -2.29
C ALA A 161 -9.28 11.51 -3.63
N VAL A 162 -10.31 10.66 -3.59
CA VAL A 162 -11.09 10.28 -4.79
C VAL A 162 -11.73 11.51 -5.45
N GLU A 163 -12.34 12.41 -4.67
CA GLU A 163 -12.99 13.61 -5.21
C GLU A 163 -12.00 14.69 -5.73
N LEU A 164 -10.72 14.56 -5.44
CA LEU A 164 -9.65 15.38 -6.03
C LEU A 164 -9.17 14.85 -7.39
N THR A 165 -9.63 13.66 -7.81
CA THR A 165 -9.28 13.09 -9.11
C THR A 165 -9.97 13.88 -10.23
N THR A 166 -9.17 14.44 -11.12
CA THR A 166 -9.64 15.15 -12.33
C THR A 166 -8.81 14.71 -13.54
N ALA A 167 -9.20 15.17 -14.74
CA ALA A 167 -8.43 14.91 -15.95
C ALA A 167 -7.01 15.52 -15.88
N GLU A 168 -6.86 16.66 -15.19
CA GLU A 168 -5.60 17.36 -14.98
C GLU A 168 -4.77 16.77 -13.83
N ALA A 169 -5.40 16.04 -12.92
CA ALA A 169 -4.78 15.45 -11.75
C ALA A 169 -5.19 13.98 -11.55
N PRO A 170 -4.93 13.08 -12.52
CA PRO A 170 -5.43 11.70 -12.50
C PRO A 170 -4.75 10.83 -11.43
N LYS A 171 -3.52 11.16 -11.00
CA LYS A 171 -2.78 10.35 -10.03
C LYS A 171 -3.38 10.38 -8.62
N TRP A 172 -4.39 11.23 -8.34
CA TRP A 172 -5.16 11.15 -7.09
C TRP A 172 -5.81 9.79 -6.90
N GLU A 173 -6.11 9.04 -7.97
CA GLU A 173 -6.58 7.65 -7.87
C GLU A 173 -5.57 6.74 -7.16
N PHE A 174 -4.26 6.91 -7.42
CA PHE A 174 -3.20 6.13 -6.74
C PHE A 174 -3.02 6.58 -5.29
N ILE A 175 -3.16 7.87 -5.01
CA ILE A 175 -3.13 8.39 -3.64
C ILE A 175 -4.31 7.82 -2.84
N ALA A 176 -5.51 7.85 -3.40
CA ALA A 176 -6.71 7.29 -2.79
C ALA A 176 -6.57 5.77 -2.56
N ALA A 177 -5.97 5.04 -3.52
CA ALA A 177 -5.67 3.61 -3.37
C ALA A 177 -4.75 3.34 -2.17
N ARG A 178 -3.67 4.13 -1.99
CA ARG A 178 -2.75 3.97 -0.87
C ARG A 178 -3.42 4.22 0.49
N LEU A 179 -4.30 5.22 0.57
CA LEU A 179 -5.11 5.50 1.76
C LEU A 179 -6.09 4.37 2.07
N LEU A 180 -6.80 3.88 1.05
CA LEU A 180 -7.70 2.73 1.17
C LEU A 180 -6.94 1.47 1.62
N ASN A 181 -5.80 1.19 1.00
CA ASN A 181 -4.98 0.02 1.33
C ASN A 181 -4.47 0.08 2.76
N HIS A 182 -4.01 1.24 3.21
CA HIS A 182 -3.57 1.44 4.58
C HIS A 182 -4.68 1.13 5.59
N SER A 183 -5.83 1.76 5.46
CA SER A 183 -7.00 1.53 6.32
C SER A 183 -7.45 0.06 6.28
N PHE A 184 -7.48 -0.55 5.09
CA PHE A 184 -7.81 -1.97 4.93
C PHE A 184 -6.81 -2.86 5.67
N ARG A 185 -5.49 -2.63 5.50
CA ARG A 185 -4.45 -3.46 6.12
C ARG A 185 -4.45 -3.35 7.65
N CYS A 186 -4.68 -2.18 8.21
CA CYS A 186 -4.85 -2.00 9.65
C CYS A 186 -6.01 -2.86 10.19
N ARG A 187 -7.17 -2.79 9.56
CA ARG A 187 -8.33 -3.60 9.95
C ARG A 187 -8.09 -5.10 9.75
N ASN A 188 -7.47 -5.50 8.64
CA ASN A 188 -7.17 -6.91 8.39
C ASN A 188 -6.17 -7.46 9.42
N ALA A 189 -5.13 -6.68 9.80
CA ALA A 189 -4.19 -7.08 10.83
C ALA A 189 -4.86 -7.26 12.19
N GLN A 190 -5.71 -6.32 12.62
CA GLN A 190 -6.48 -6.40 13.86
C GLN A 190 -7.41 -7.63 13.87
N GLU A 191 -8.03 -7.94 12.73
CA GLU A 191 -8.93 -9.10 12.58
C GLU A 191 -8.18 -10.42 12.79
N TRP A 192 -6.95 -10.55 12.25
CA TRP A 192 -6.12 -11.74 12.43
C TRP A 192 -5.46 -11.81 13.82
N GLU A 193 -5.03 -10.68 14.36
CA GLU A 193 -4.52 -10.59 15.73
C GLU A 193 -5.58 -11.01 16.74
N GLY A 194 -6.83 -10.55 16.58
CA GLY A 194 -7.96 -10.95 17.40
C GLY A 194 -8.28 -12.46 17.35
N ARG A 195 -7.82 -13.17 16.32
CA ARG A 195 -7.92 -14.63 16.17
C ARG A 195 -6.70 -15.38 16.69
N GLY A 196 -5.61 -14.68 17.03
CA GLY A 196 -4.35 -15.30 17.44
C GLY A 196 -3.62 -16.03 16.31
N VAL A 197 -3.81 -15.59 15.04
CA VAL A 197 -3.19 -16.21 13.85
C VAL A 197 -2.20 -15.20 13.25
N CYS A 198 -0.91 -15.58 13.20
CA CYS A 198 0.17 -14.68 12.83
C CYS A 198 0.77 -14.97 11.45
N ASP A 199 0.76 -16.22 10.98
CA ASP A 199 1.40 -16.68 9.76
C ASP A 199 0.40 -17.08 8.67
N LEU A 200 0.89 -17.18 7.43
CA LEU A 200 0.08 -17.54 6.28
C LEU A 200 -0.51 -18.95 6.43
N TYR A 201 0.27 -19.92 6.90
CA TYR A 201 -0.22 -21.29 7.07
C TYR A 201 -1.41 -21.35 8.04
N GLY A 202 -1.32 -20.69 9.17
CA GLY A 202 -2.42 -20.58 10.14
C GLY A 202 -3.66 -19.91 9.55
N ARG A 203 -3.49 -18.86 8.73
CA ARG A 203 -4.58 -18.19 8.02
C ARG A 203 -5.25 -19.13 7.02
N LEU A 204 -4.50 -19.84 6.18
CA LEU A 204 -5.03 -20.80 5.22
C LEU A 204 -5.77 -21.93 5.93
N ARG A 205 -5.21 -22.46 7.02
CA ARG A 205 -5.85 -23.48 7.83
C ARG A 205 -7.18 -22.99 8.41
N TYR A 206 -7.18 -21.80 9.02
CA TYR A 206 -8.41 -21.21 9.55
C TYR A 206 -9.47 -21.04 8.46
N LEU A 207 -9.11 -20.50 7.30
CA LEU A 207 -10.02 -20.30 6.17
C LEU A 207 -10.54 -21.62 5.61
N THR A 208 -9.72 -22.67 5.58
CA THR A 208 -10.10 -24.02 5.18
C THR A 208 -11.11 -24.64 6.15
N ASP A 209 -10.85 -24.53 7.45
CA ASP A 209 -11.76 -25.01 8.51
C ASP A 209 -13.14 -24.30 8.48
N LYS A 210 -13.17 -23.05 8.01
CA LYS A 210 -14.40 -22.28 7.78
C LYS A 210 -15.09 -22.57 6.43
N GLY A 211 -14.50 -23.41 5.59
CA GLY A 211 -15.00 -23.71 4.24
C GLY A 211 -14.93 -22.53 3.27
N LEU A 212 -14.01 -21.58 3.52
CA LEU A 212 -13.76 -20.40 2.68
C LEU A 212 -12.60 -20.62 1.72
N TYR A 213 -11.66 -21.50 2.06
CA TYR A 213 -10.51 -21.90 1.27
C TYR A 213 -10.59 -23.40 0.93
N GLY A 214 -10.04 -23.80 -0.21
CA GLY A 214 -10.02 -25.18 -0.63
C GLY A 214 -9.02 -26.02 0.14
N ASP A 215 -9.46 -27.13 0.73
CA ASP A 215 -8.64 -28.07 1.49
C ASP A 215 -7.53 -28.71 0.64
N TYR A 216 -7.75 -28.78 -0.68
CA TYR A 216 -6.79 -29.31 -1.65
C TYR A 216 -5.46 -28.54 -1.68
N ILE A 217 -5.44 -27.25 -1.34
CA ILE A 217 -4.19 -26.48 -1.25
C ILE A 217 -3.32 -27.06 -0.13
N LEU A 218 -3.88 -27.21 1.08
CA LEU A 218 -3.15 -27.80 2.22
C LEU A 218 -2.84 -29.29 2.04
N ALA A 219 -3.56 -29.98 1.15
CA ALA A 219 -3.27 -31.37 0.80
C ALA A 219 -2.08 -31.50 -0.19
N HIS A 220 -1.82 -30.46 -1.00
CA HIS A 220 -0.73 -30.45 -1.99
C HIS A 220 0.56 -29.83 -1.49
N TYR A 221 0.48 -28.88 -0.55
CA TYR A 221 1.63 -28.12 -0.06
C TYR A 221 1.91 -28.42 1.41
N THR A 222 3.18 -28.64 1.75
CA THR A 222 3.61 -28.80 3.15
C THR A 222 3.60 -27.46 3.89
N HIS A 223 3.72 -27.51 5.21
CA HIS A 223 3.85 -26.32 6.03
C HIS A 223 5.08 -25.46 5.63
N GLU A 224 6.20 -26.13 5.36
CA GLU A 224 7.46 -25.50 4.97
C GLU A 224 7.33 -24.81 3.58
N GLU A 225 6.61 -25.43 2.64
CA GLU A 225 6.36 -24.84 1.34
C GLU A 225 5.46 -23.60 1.43
N ILE A 226 4.44 -23.62 2.30
CA ILE A 226 3.59 -22.44 2.54
C ILE A 226 4.39 -21.32 3.24
N ALA A 227 5.25 -21.66 4.20
CA ALA A 227 6.15 -20.68 4.84
C ALA A 227 7.12 -20.07 3.83
N MET A 228 7.70 -20.88 2.94
CA MET A 228 8.52 -20.36 1.81
C MET A 228 7.71 -19.47 0.87
N ALA A 229 6.45 -19.81 0.59
CA ALA A 229 5.59 -18.99 -0.24
C ALA A 229 5.25 -17.64 0.42
N GLU A 230 5.13 -17.60 1.75
CA GLU A 230 4.92 -16.35 2.49
C GLU A 230 6.06 -15.35 2.28
N ASP A 231 7.32 -15.84 2.17
CA ASP A 231 8.48 -14.99 1.85
C ASP A 231 8.43 -14.36 0.45
N PHE A 232 7.57 -14.84 -0.44
CA PHE A 232 7.39 -14.23 -1.77
C PHE A 232 6.50 -12.99 -1.72
N LEU A 233 5.73 -12.79 -0.65
CA LEU A 233 4.80 -11.67 -0.53
C LEU A 233 5.54 -10.33 -0.57
N CYS A 234 5.11 -9.47 -1.47
CA CYS A 234 5.65 -8.12 -1.65
C CYS A 234 4.51 -7.09 -1.50
N PRO A 235 4.23 -6.65 -0.28
CA PRO A 235 3.14 -5.72 0.02
C PRO A 235 3.22 -4.39 -0.73
N GLU A 236 4.41 -3.96 -1.12
CA GLU A 236 4.66 -2.72 -1.86
C GLU A 236 4.02 -2.73 -3.25
N ARG A 237 3.77 -3.92 -3.81
CA ARG A 237 3.08 -4.06 -5.11
C ARG A 237 1.61 -3.62 -5.05
N ASP A 238 1.02 -3.51 -3.86
CA ASP A 238 -0.31 -2.92 -3.71
C ASP A 238 -0.35 -1.43 -4.11
N GLU A 239 0.80 -0.75 -4.18
CA GLU A 239 0.92 0.62 -4.65
C GLU A 239 0.70 0.79 -6.17
N LEU A 240 0.68 -0.32 -6.92
CA LEU A 240 0.35 -0.34 -8.34
C LEU A 240 -1.14 -0.16 -8.63
N PHE A 241 -2.01 -0.38 -7.65
CA PHE A 241 -3.45 -0.25 -7.84
C PHE A 241 -3.91 1.21 -7.95
N THR A 242 -4.88 1.44 -8.83
CA THR A 242 -5.78 2.59 -8.73
C THR A 242 -6.82 2.34 -7.63
N TYR A 243 -7.48 3.41 -7.17
CA TYR A 243 -8.56 3.28 -6.18
C TYR A 243 -9.68 2.36 -6.66
N SER A 244 -10.17 2.58 -7.88
CA SER A 244 -11.24 1.77 -8.46
C SER A 244 -10.85 0.30 -8.60
N GLY A 245 -9.60 0.02 -8.98
CA GLY A 245 -9.07 -1.34 -9.08
C GLY A 245 -8.99 -2.03 -7.72
N LEU A 246 -8.43 -1.38 -6.72
CA LEU A 246 -8.31 -1.92 -5.37
C LEU A 246 -9.67 -2.12 -4.69
N ASP A 247 -10.56 -1.13 -4.78
CA ASP A 247 -11.91 -1.19 -4.20
C ASP A 247 -12.72 -2.37 -4.78
N LEU A 248 -12.66 -2.53 -6.11
CA LEU A 248 -13.28 -3.67 -6.80
C LEU A 248 -12.70 -5.00 -6.32
N LEU A 249 -11.37 -5.08 -6.18
CA LEU A 249 -10.69 -6.29 -5.75
C LEU A 249 -11.08 -6.66 -4.31
N LEU A 250 -11.07 -5.72 -3.40
CA LEU A 250 -11.46 -5.92 -2.00
C LEU A 250 -12.95 -6.30 -1.85
N LYS A 251 -13.83 -5.78 -2.71
CA LYS A 251 -15.27 -6.05 -2.65
C LYS A 251 -15.69 -7.36 -3.31
N ARG A 252 -14.97 -7.83 -4.34
CA ARG A 252 -15.44 -8.94 -5.19
C ARG A 252 -14.53 -10.15 -5.23
N TYR A 253 -13.22 -9.98 -5.10
CA TYR A 253 -12.26 -11.05 -5.41
C TYR A 253 -11.60 -11.66 -4.18
N VAL A 254 -11.20 -10.87 -3.19
CA VAL A 254 -10.62 -11.39 -1.94
C VAL A 254 -11.62 -12.25 -1.17
N ILE A 255 -11.10 -13.19 -0.41
CA ILE A 255 -11.92 -14.01 0.49
C ILE A 255 -12.47 -13.11 1.61
N GLN A 256 -13.75 -13.23 1.85
CA GLN A 256 -14.47 -12.46 2.85
C GLN A 256 -15.20 -13.39 3.82
N SER A 257 -15.41 -12.93 5.05
CA SER A 257 -16.31 -13.55 6.01
C SER A 257 -17.77 -13.49 5.53
N ARG A 258 -18.68 -14.18 6.23
CA ARG A 258 -20.12 -14.07 5.97
C ARG A 258 -20.67 -12.65 6.17
N SER A 259 -20.04 -11.86 7.02
CA SER A 259 -20.33 -10.44 7.26
C SER A 259 -19.63 -9.50 6.25
N ARG A 260 -19.04 -10.04 5.18
CA ARG A 260 -18.30 -9.30 4.13
C ARG A 260 -17.05 -8.56 4.62
N VAL A 261 -16.47 -9.00 5.72
CA VAL A 261 -15.16 -8.52 6.16
C VAL A 261 -14.09 -9.25 5.34
N PRO A 262 -13.20 -8.54 4.61
CA PRO A 262 -12.11 -9.15 3.87
C PRO A 262 -11.11 -9.82 4.84
N LEU A 263 -10.81 -11.09 4.57
CA LEU A 263 -9.90 -11.93 5.36
C LEU A 263 -8.58 -12.23 4.66
N GLU A 264 -8.38 -11.67 3.49
CA GLU A 264 -7.24 -11.91 2.63
C GLU A 264 -6.77 -10.57 2.05
N THR A 265 -5.47 -10.34 2.02
CA THR A 265 -4.88 -9.19 1.34
C THR A 265 -4.81 -9.43 -0.17
N PRO A 266 -4.65 -8.37 -1.01
CA PRO A 266 -4.44 -8.54 -2.43
C PRO A 266 -3.26 -9.45 -2.76
N GLN A 267 -2.15 -9.31 -2.03
CA GLN A 267 -0.96 -10.12 -2.23
C GLN A 267 -1.18 -11.60 -1.85
N GLU A 268 -1.88 -11.87 -0.74
CA GLU A 268 -2.27 -13.23 -0.36
C GLU A 268 -3.23 -13.85 -1.38
N MET A 269 -4.13 -13.05 -1.97
CA MET A 269 -5.01 -13.51 -3.06
C MET A 269 -4.19 -13.96 -4.28
N PHE A 270 -3.24 -13.14 -4.75
CA PHE A 270 -2.40 -13.51 -5.88
C PHE A 270 -1.55 -14.73 -5.57
N LEU A 271 -1.03 -14.84 -4.36
CA LEU A 271 -0.27 -16.01 -3.94
C LEU A 271 -1.14 -17.27 -3.89
N GLY A 272 -2.36 -17.18 -3.37
CA GLY A 272 -3.31 -18.29 -3.35
C GLY A 272 -3.69 -18.77 -4.75
N ILE A 273 -3.85 -17.84 -5.70
CA ILE A 273 -4.05 -18.19 -7.12
C ILE A 273 -2.81 -18.89 -7.68
N ALA A 274 -1.61 -18.39 -7.38
CA ALA A 274 -0.36 -18.99 -7.84
C ALA A 274 -0.15 -20.41 -7.27
N LEU A 275 -0.45 -20.63 -6.00
CA LEU A 275 -0.46 -21.97 -5.39
C LEU A 275 -1.42 -22.91 -6.10
N HIS A 276 -2.64 -22.45 -6.42
CA HIS A 276 -3.59 -23.25 -7.17
C HIS A 276 -3.08 -23.64 -8.57
N LEU A 277 -2.54 -22.66 -9.31
CA LEU A 277 -2.08 -22.90 -10.67
C LEU A 277 -0.87 -23.83 -10.75
N ALA A 278 0.03 -23.74 -9.75
CA ALA A 278 1.26 -24.52 -9.71
C ALA A 278 1.14 -25.89 -9.03
N MET A 279 0.00 -26.25 -8.45
CA MET A 279 -0.11 -27.45 -7.60
C MET A 279 0.27 -28.78 -8.30
N ASN A 280 0.14 -28.84 -9.61
CA ASN A 280 0.47 -30.03 -10.41
C ASN A 280 1.84 -29.93 -11.11
N GLU A 281 2.60 -28.84 -10.90
CA GLU A 281 3.95 -28.71 -11.43
C GLU A 281 4.92 -29.60 -10.63
N GLY A 282 5.75 -30.36 -11.31
CA GLY A 282 6.60 -31.37 -10.69
C GLY A 282 7.61 -30.84 -9.66
N SER A 283 8.89 -31.18 -9.81
CA SER A 283 9.95 -30.88 -8.84
C SER A 283 10.26 -29.38 -8.65
N ASP A 284 9.91 -28.51 -9.63
CA ASP A 284 10.10 -27.04 -9.54
C ASP A 284 8.80 -26.32 -9.16
N ARG A 285 7.90 -26.99 -8.44
CA ARG A 285 6.57 -26.43 -8.08
C ARG A 285 6.67 -25.05 -7.42
N MET A 286 7.57 -24.88 -6.45
CA MET A 286 7.72 -23.59 -5.76
C MET A 286 8.31 -22.50 -6.67
N GLY A 287 9.16 -22.87 -7.62
CA GLY A 287 9.62 -21.94 -8.67
C GLY A 287 8.47 -21.45 -9.55
N TRP A 288 7.52 -22.33 -9.89
CA TRP A 288 6.31 -21.95 -10.62
C TRP A 288 5.36 -21.08 -9.78
N VAL A 289 5.17 -21.41 -8.50
CA VAL A 289 4.40 -20.55 -7.56
C VAL A 289 4.95 -19.13 -7.59
N LYS A 290 6.27 -18.97 -7.44
CA LYS A 290 6.90 -17.65 -7.47
C LYS A 290 6.71 -16.92 -8.80
N ARG A 291 6.88 -17.61 -9.93
CA ARG A 291 6.69 -17.02 -11.28
C ARG A 291 5.25 -16.54 -11.49
N PHE A 292 4.25 -17.38 -11.18
CA PHE A 292 2.84 -16.99 -11.29
C PHE A 292 2.49 -15.84 -10.35
N TYR A 293 2.95 -15.88 -9.10
CA TYR A 293 2.76 -14.79 -8.16
C TYR A 293 3.39 -13.48 -8.67
N ASP A 294 4.63 -13.52 -9.15
CA ASP A 294 5.33 -12.34 -9.66
C ASP A 294 4.58 -11.70 -10.84
N MET A 295 4.14 -12.49 -11.80
CA MET A 295 3.40 -12.00 -12.98
C MET A 295 2.06 -11.38 -12.61
N LEU A 296 1.30 -12.03 -11.72
CA LEU A 296 -0.02 -11.55 -11.27
C LEU A 296 0.11 -10.30 -10.41
N SER A 297 0.99 -10.32 -9.41
CA SER A 297 1.13 -9.23 -8.44
C SER A 297 1.83 -7.98 -9.01
N ARG A 298 2.62 -8.12 -10.08
CA ARG A 298 3.16 -6.99 -10.87
C ARG A 298 2.20 -6.47 -11.93
N MET A 299 1.01 -7.08 -12.04
CA MET A 299 0.00 -6.74 -13.06
C MET A 299 0.48 -6.90 -14.51
N GLU A 300 1.46 -7.79 -14.75
CA GLU A 300 1.92 -8.14 -16.08
C GLU A 300 0.88 -8.99 -16.84
N VAL A 301 0.08 -9.75 -16.10
CA VAL A 301 -1.02 -10.59 -16.60
C VAL A 301 -2.24 -10.39 -15.71
N THR A 302 -3.41 -10.25 -16.31
CA THR A 302 -4.70 -10.32 -15.62
C THR A 302 -5.43 -11.61 -16.01
N MET A 303 -6.02 -12.25 -14.99
CA MET A 303 -6.77 -13.48 -15.18
C MET A 303 -8.27 -13.22 -15.34
N ALA A 304 -8.98 -14.16 -15.96
CA ALA A 304 -10.43 -14.11 -16.04
C ALA A 304 -11.08 -14.09 -14.64
N THR A 305 -12.26 -13.46 -14.53
CA THR A 305 -13.01 -13.35 -13.27
C THR A 305 -13.13 -14.68 -12.51
N PRO A 306 -13.48 -15.82 -13.12
CA PRO A 306 -13.57 -17.08 -12.37
C PRO A 306 -12.24 -17.52 -11.77
N THR A 307 -11.12 -17.33 -12.47
CA THR A 307 -9.79 -17.66 -11.94
C THR A 307 -9.47 -16.77 -10.73
N MET A 308 -9.65 -15.45 -10.86
CA MET A 308 -9.40 -14.49 -9.77
C MET A 308 -10.28 -14.78 -8.54
N SER A 309 -11.54 -15.18 -8.78
CA SER A 309 -12.51 -15.38 -7.69
C SER A 309 -12.42 -16.75 -7.04
N ASN A 310 -12.11 -17.82 -7.80
CA ASN A 310 -12.37 -19.19 -7.38
C ASN A 310 -11.11 -20.06 -7.25
N ALA A 311 -9.95 -19.67 -7.82
CA ALA A 311 -8.76 -20.54 -7.92
C ALA A 311 -8.28 -21.14 -6.58
N ARG A 312 -8.65 -20.60 -5.45
CA ARG A 312 -8.26 -21.08 -4.11
C ARG A 312 -9.43 -21.47 -3.23
N LYS A 313 -10.66 -21.34 -3.75
CA LYS A 313 -11.88 -21.66 -2.99
C LYS A 313 -12.24 -23.14 -3.10
N PRO A 314 -13.10 -23.67 -2.23
CA PRO A 314 -13.53 -25.07 -2.30
C PRO A 314 -14.14 -25.43 -3.64
N TYR A 315 -14.91 -24.53 -4.25
CA TYR A 315 -15.40 -24.67 -5.61
C TYR A 315 -14.54 -23.84 -6.58
N HIS A 316 -13.59 -24.50 -7.23
CA HIS A 316 -12.56 -23.87 -8.04
C HIS A 316 -12.83 -23.99 -9.55
N GLN A 317 -14.03 -23.61 -10.01
CA GLN A 317 -14.36 -23.49 -11.42
C GLN A 317 -13.66 -22.24 -11.99
N LEU A 318 -12.78 -22.40 -13.00
CA LEU A 318 -11.91 -21.33 -13.54
C LEU A 318 -12.30 -20.86 -14.95
N SER A 319 -13.17 -21.59 -15.66
CA SER A 319 -13.57 -21.23 -17.02
C SER A 319 -14.50 -20.03 -17.02
N SER A 320 -14.23 -19.07 -17.91
CA SER A 320 -15.04 -17.86 -18.03
C SER A 320 -16.15 -17.95 -19.04
N CYS A 321 -15.99 -18.82 -20.07
CA CYS A 321 -16.89 -18.86 -21.22
C CYS A 321 -17.37 -20.30 -21.51
N PHE A 322 -18.66 -20.44 -21.65
CA PHE A 322 -19.36 -21.69 -21.96
C PHE A 322 -20.26 -21.46 -23.16
N VAL A 323 -20.53 -22.51 -23.90
CA VAL A 323 -21.47 -22.50 -25.04
C VAL A 323 -22.47 -23.64 -24.88
N ASP A 324 -23.75 -23.36 -25.07
CA ASP A 324 -24.83 -24.34 -25.06
C ASP A 324 -25.70 -24.19 -26.32
N THR A 325 -26.27 -25.30 -26.75
CA THR A 325 -27.24 -25.33 -27.83
C THR A 325 -28.60 -25.70 -27.24
N VAL A 326 -29.55 -24.80 -27.32
CA VAL A 326 -30.89 -24.98 -26.77
C VAL A 326 -31.66 -26.03 -27.63
N PRO A 327 -32.05 -27.20 -27.07
CA PRO A 327 -32.85 -28.19 -27.79
C PRO A 327 -34.28 -27.67 -28.00
N ASP A 328 -34.91 -28.18 -29.09
CA ASP A 328 -36.28 -27.86 -29.44
C ASP A 328 -37.30 -28.71 -28.67
N SER A 329 -37.28 -28.55 -27.34
CA SER A 329 -38.22 -29.17 -26.42
C SER A 329 -38.35 -28.36 -25.15
N LEU A 330 -39.46 -28.44 -24.44
CA LEU A 330 -39.68 -27.72 -23.17
C LEU A 330 -38.58 -28.07 -22.15
N ASP A 331 -38.34 -29.36 -21.93
CA ASP A 331 -37.30 -29.83 -20.99
C ASP A 331 -35.91 -29.37 -21.41
N GLY A 332 -35.60 -29.36 -22.72
CA GLY A 332 -34.33 -28.90 -23.23
C GLY A 332 -34.10 -27.40 -22.98
N ILE A 333 -35.11 -26.57 -23.21
CA ILE A 333 -35.08 -25.15 -23.00
C ILE A 333 -34.81 -24.83 -21.50
N TYR A 334 -35.58 -25.46 -20.59
CA TYR A 334 -35.40 -25.26 -19.17
C TYR A 334 -34.08 -25.80 -18.63
N ARG A 335 -33.57 -26.92 -19.17
CA ARG A 335 -32.25 -27.46 -18.84
C ARG A 335 -31.15 -26.50 -19.22
N SER A 336 -31.20 -25.89 -20.40
CA SER A 336 -30.23 -24.87 -20.82
C SER A 336 -30.30 -23.64 -19.90
N LEU A 337 -31.48 -23.23 -19.49
CA LEU A 337 -31.64 -22.11 -18.50
C LEU A 337 -31.05 -22.47 -17.13
N ASP A 338 -31.27 -23.69 -16.62
CA ASP A 338 -30.68 -24.19 -15.38
C ASP A 338 -29.15 -24.24 -15.46
N ASN A 339 -28.61 -24.74 -16.56
CA ASN A 339 -27.16 -24.73 -16.82
C ASN A 339 -26.61 -23.32 -16.84
N PHE A 340 -27.28 -22.36 -17.49
CA PHE A 340 -26.89 -20.95 -17.48
C PHE A 340 -26.86 -20.39 -16.09
N ALA A 341 -27.86 -20.62 -15.26
CA ALA A 341 -27.93 -20.14 -13.88
C ALA A 341 -26.79 -20.72 -13.03
N LYS A 342 -26.47 -22.01 -13.19
CA LYS A 342 -25.37 -22.67 -12.47
C LYS A 342 -24.00 -22.11 -12.89
N VAL A 343 -23.75 -21.93 -14.17
CA VAL A 343 -22.52 -21.33 -14.70
C VAL A 343 -22.37 -19.90 -14.21
N SER A 344 -23.43 -19.10 -14.30
CA SER A 344 -23.44 -17.68 -13.88
C SER A 344 -23.18 -17.52 -12.38
N LYS A 345 -23.71 -18.43 -11.54
CA LYS A 345 -23.48 -18.41 -10.08
C LYS A 345 -22.00 -18.43 -9.71
N PHE A 346 -21.16 -19.07 -10.51
CA PHE A 346 -19.72 -19.20 -10.29
C PHE A 346 -18.87 -18.28 -11.19
N GLY A 347 -19.50 -17.24 -11.74
CA GLY A 347 -18.81 -16.19 -12.49
C GLY A 347 -18.51 -16.50 -13.95
N GLY A 348 -19.01 -17.62 -14.48
CA GLY A 348 -18.91 -17.96 -15.91
C GLY A 348 -19.98 -17.26 -16.74
N GLY A 349 -19.67 -16.93 -17.98
CA GLY A 349 -20.62 -16.48 -18.99
C GLY A 349 -21.03 -17.65 -19.90
N MET A 350 -22.28 -17.66 -20.37
CA MET A 350 -22.76 -18.70 -21.28
C MET A 350 -23.42 -18.10 -22.53
N GLY A 351 -22.89 -18.44 -23.70
CA GLY A 351 -23.53 -18.19 -24.97
C GLY A 351 -24.55 -19.29 -25.29
N MET A 352 -25.77 -18.91 -25.62
CA MET A 352 -26.85 -19.87 -25.93
C MET A 352 -27.24 -19.74 -27.39
N TYR A 353 -27.17 -20.87 -28.14
CA TYR A 353 -27.58 -20.93 -29.53
C TYR A 353 -29.01 -21.44 -29.64
N PHE A 354 -29.91 -20.61 -30.16
CA PHE A 354 -31.35 -20.90 -30.31
C PHE A 354 -31.74 -21.39 -31.73
N GLY A 355 -30.80 -21.48 -32.64
CA GLY A 355 -31.12 -21.80 -34.06
C GLY A 355 -31.73 -23.18 -34.31
N LYS A 356 -31.78 -24.06 -33.28
CA LYS A 356 -32.47 -25.35 -33.36
C LYS A 356 -33.92 -25.31 -32.86
N VAL A 357 -34.31 -24.23 -32.21
CA VAL A 357 -35.69 -24.02 -31.72
C VAL A 357 -36.55 -23.66 -32.95
N ARG A 358 -37.69 -24.32 -33.08
CA ARG A 358 -38.63 -24.15 -34.21
C ARG A 358 -39.14 -22.70 -34.26
N ALA A 359 -39.66 -22.31 -35.44
CA ALA A 359 -40.15 -20.98 -35.67
C ALA A 359 -41.39 -20.64 -34.82
N ALA A 360 -41.62 -19.35 -34.58
CA ALA A 360 -42.83 -18.84 -33.89
C ALA A 360 -44.11 -19.35 -34.60
N GLY A 361 -45.08 -19.78 -33.80
CA GLY A 361 -46.36 -20.35 -34.28
C GLY A 361 -46.34 -21.84 -34.52
N SER A 362 -45.17 -22.52 -34.39
CA SER A 362 -45.11 -23.98 -34.39
C SER A 362 -45.48 -24.55 -33.00
N THR A 363 -46.13 -25.72 -32.97
CA THR A 363 -46.46 -26.42 -31.71
C THR A 363 -45.20 -27.09 -31.12
N ILE A 364 -44.96 -26.91 -29.85
CA ILE A 364 -43.86 -27.57 -29.11
C ILE A 364 -44.31 -28.91 -28.57
#